data_f3c2fda8d4bb3bc2d6985dab3acbadec
#
_entry.id   f3c2fda8d4bb3bc2d6985dab3acbadec
#
_cell.length_a   1.000
_cell.length_b   1.000
_cell.length_c   1.000
_cell.angle_alpha   90.00
_cell.angle_beta   90.00
_cell.angle_gamma   90.00
#
_symmetry.space_group_name_H-M   'P 1'
#
loop_
_entity.id
_entity.type
_entity.pdbx_description
1 polymer ?
#
loop_
_entity_poly.entity_id
_entity_poly.type
_entity_poly.pdbx_seq_one_letter_code
_entity_poly.pdbx_strand_id
1 'polypeptide(L)'
;HVAGTNGKGSSIAFMRAMLEAAGYRAHVYTSPHLVRFNERIRLAGELISEAALSALLEDCETANRGDSITYFEITTAAAFKAFAETPADIVLLECGLGGRYDATTVVAHPALTAITPVSMDHMQFLGDTLAEIAGEKAAIQKPGVVSVIGAQTDIPLRVIEDEASARGASLHRMDVEWTASREAEHLVFDGVRRFPLPGLPGPHQIANAGLAIACIDKL
;
A
#
# COMPACT_ATOMS: atom_id res chain seq x y z
N HIS A 1 -2.46 3.12 3.57
CA HIS A 1 -1.42 2.14 3.87
C HIS A 1 -1.75 0.81 3.21
N VAL A 2 -0.80 0.24 2.42
CA VAL A 2 -1.07 -0.91 1.54
C VAL A 2 -0.16 -2.08 1.88
N ALA A 3 -0.75 -3.23 2.23
CA ALA A 3 -0.08 -4.52 2.38
C ALA A 3 -0.60 -5.54 1.35
N GLY A 4 0.03 -6.70 1.29
CA GLY A 4 -0.33 -7.81 0.41
C GLY A 4 0.90 -8.49 -0.19
N THR A 5 0.68 -9.53 -0.97
CA THR A 5 1.80 -10.20 -1.66
C THR A 5 2.03 -9.56 -3.03
N ASN A 6 1.04 -9.54 -3.88
CA ASN A 6 1.14 -9.06 -5.26
C ASN A 6 0.21 -7.86 -5.49
N GLY A 7 0.63 -6.91 -6.33
CA GLY A 7 -0.23 -5.80 -6.75
C GLY A 7 -0.16 -4.53 -5.90
N LYS A 8 0.58 -4.50 -4.79
CA LYS A 8 0.74 -3.30 -3.94
C LYS A 8 1.16 -2.08 -4.76
N GLY A 9 2.32 -2.15 -5.40
CA GLY A 9 2.88 -1.06 -6.20
C GLY A 9 1.98 -0.65 -7.37
N SER A 10 1.31 -1.62 -8.05
CA SER A 10 0.34 -1.31 -9.11
C SER A 10 -0.87 -0.56 -8.58
N SER A 11 -1.45 -1.01 -7.46
CA SER A 11 -2.60 -0.33 -6.83
C SER A 11 -2.24 1.08 -6.38
N ILE A 12 -1.05 1.25 -5.78
CA ILE A 12 -0.52 2.57 -5.41
C ILE A 12 -0.33 3.46 -6.65
N ALA A 13 0.21 2.92 -7.74
CA ALA A 13 0.39 3.68 -8.97
C ALA A 13 -0.95 4.15 -9.57
N PHE A 14 -1.99 3.31 -9.53
CA PHE A 14 -3.34 3.70 -9.95
C PHE A 14 -3.95 4.74 -9.02
N MET A 15 -3.88 4.56 -7.70
CA MET A 15 -4.35 5.58 -6.74
C MET A 15 -3.65 6.92 -6.96
N ARG A 16 -2.32 6.91 -7.09
CA ARG A 16 -1.54 8.11 -7.37
C ARG A 16 -2.02 8.82 -8.63
N ALA A 17 -2.14 8.08 -9.74
CA ALA A 17 -2.57 8.66 -11.02
C ALA A 17 -3.96 9.30 -10.94
N MET A 18 -4.91 8.67 -10.22
CA MET A 18 -6.25 9.21 -10.01
C MET A 18 -6.23 10.47 -9.14
N LEU A 19 -5.48 10.46 -8.05
CA LEU A 19 -5.35 11.60 -7.14
C LEU A 19 -4.68 12.81 -7.81
N GLU A 20 -3.57 12.58 -8.52
CA GLU A 20 -2.86 13.63 -9.27
C GLU A 20 -3.76 14.21 -10.39
N ALA A 21 -4.50 13.35 -11.12
CA ALA A 21 -5.46 13.80 -12.12
C ALA A 21 -6.61 14.65 -11.53
N ALA A 22 -6.98 14.40 -10.27
CA ALA A 22 -7.95 15.19 -9.52
C ALA A 22 -7.35 16.47 -8.89
N GLY A 23 -6.05 16.72 -9.08
CA GLY A 23 -5.36 17.91 -8.60
C GLY A 23 -4.75 17.79 -7.19
N TYR A 24 -4.76 16.61 -6.58
CA TYR A 24 -4.13 16.36 -5.28
C TYR A 24 -2.63 16.12 -5.44
N ARG A 25 -1.85 16.60 -4.46
CA ARG A 25 -0.43 16.30 -4.35
C ARG A 25 -0.24 15.07 -3.49
N ALA A 26 0.29 13.99 -4.07
CA ALA A 26 0.50 12.75 -3.37
C ALA A 26 1.98 12.53 -3.05
N HIS A 27 2.28 12.20 -1.79
CA HIS A 27 3.51 11.52 -1.43
C HIS A 27 3.38 10.03 -1.69
N VAL A 28 4.46 9.38 -2.08
CA VAL A 28 4.47 7.93 -2.29
C VAL A 28 5.74 7.32 -1.71
N TYR A 29 5.58 6.23 -0.96
CA TYR A 29 6.65 5.34 -0.55
C TYR A 29 6.39 3.94 -1.07
N THR A 30 7.30 3.41 -1.90
CA THR A 30 7.19 2.07 -2.51
C THR A 30 8.48 1.28 -2.37
N SER A 31 8.38 -0.04 -2.45
CA SER A 31 9.54 -0.95 -2.44
C SER A 31 9.23 -2.28 -3.14
N PRO A 32 10.24 -2.91 -3.79
CA PRO A 32 11.56 -2.35 -4.10
C PRO A 32 11.53 -1.33 -5.24
N HIS A 33 12.64 -0.67 -5.52
CA HIS A 33 12.84 0.12 -6.75
C HIS A 33 13.19 -0.81 -7.93
N LEU A 34 13.00 -0.32 -9.15
CA LEU A 34 13.32 -1.07 -10.37
C LEU A 34 14.74 -0.79 -10.88
N VAL A 35 15.14 0.47 -10.91
CA VAL A 35 16.43 0.92 -11.47
C VAL A 35 17.21 1.75 -10.47
N ARG A 36 16.60 2.78 -9.89
CA ARG A 36 17.25 3.74 -9.00
C ARG A 36 16.56 3.79 -7.64
N PHE A 37 17.37 3.88 -6.59
CA PHE A 37 16.86 3.88 -5.22
C PHE A 37 15.84 4.98 -4.93
N ASN A 38 16.03 6.18 -5.48
CA ASN A 38 15.14 7.32 -5.29
C ASN A 38 13.72 7.12 -5.85
N GLU A 39 13.49 6.09 -6.68
CA GLU A 39 12.13 5.71 -7.12
C GLU A 39 11.20 5.37 -5.96
N ARG A 40 11.77 4.95 -4.80
CA ARG A 40 11.01 4.59 -3.61
C ARG A 40 10.28 5.75 -2.97
N ILE A 41 10.72 7.00 -3.20
CA ILE A 41 10.21 8.18 -2.52
C ILE A 41 9.79 9.22 -3.54
N ARG A 42 8.50 9.55 -3.54
CA ARG A 42 7.94 10.70 -4.27
C ARG A 42 7.41 11.73 -3.29
N LEU A 43 7.77 12.98 -3.54
CA LEU A 43 7.36 14.14 -2.75
C LEU A 43 6.42 15.01 -3.58
N ALA A 44 5.14 15.04 -3.24
CA ALA A 44 4.12 15.82 -3.94
C ALA A 44 4.11 15.62 -5.48
N GLY A 45 4.29 14.35 -5.90
CA GLY A 45 4.30 13.95 -7.32
C GLY A 45 5.68 13.79 -7.95
N GLU A 46 6.75 14.39 -7.40
CA GLU A 46 8.10 14.36 -7.97
C GLU A 46 9.01 13.34 -7.25
N LEU A 47 9.91 12.70 -7.98
CA LEU A 47 10.92 11.83 -7.36
C LEU A 47 11.87 12.66 -6.49
N ILE A 48 12.19 12.16 -5.30
CA ILE A 48 13.23 12.79 -4.48
C ILE A 48 14.57 12.81 -5.22
N SER A 49 15.31 13.91 -5.14
CA SER A 49 16.65 13.97 -5.70
C SER A 49 17.64 13.12 -4.91
N GLU A 50 18.69 12.62 -5.56
CA GLU A 50 19.75 11.85 -4.90
C GLU A 50 20.43 12.67 -3.77
N ALA A 51 20.65 13.95 -4.01
CA ALA A 51 21.25 14.85 -3.02
C ALA A 51 20.36 15.04 -1.79
N ALA A 52 19.04 15.26 -1.98
CA ALA A 52 18.10 15.37 -0.86
C ALA A 52 17.98 14.06 -0.07
N LEU A 53 17.94 12.93 -0.77
CA LEU A 53 17.90 11.62 -0.15
C LEU A 53 19.16 11.33 0.68
N SER A 54 20.35 11.65 0.16
CA SER A 54 21.61 11.50 0.89
C SER A 54 21.60 12.32 2.18
N ALA A 55 21.22 13.59 2.10
CA ALA A 55 21.15 14.46 3.28
C ALA A 55 20.16 13.95 4.34
N LEU A 56 18.99 13.46 3.92
CA LEU A 56 18.00 12.87 4.84
C LEU A 56 18.50 11.59 5.52
N LEU A 57 19.24 10.75 4.78
CA LEU A 57 19.84 9.54 5.35
C LEU A 57 20.95 9.88 6.36
N GLU A 58 21.79 10.88 6.07
CA GLU A 58 22.82 11.39 7.00
C GLU A 58 22.19 11.95 8.30
N ASP A 59 21.09 12.69 8.18
CA ASP A 59 20.32 13.19 9.32
C ASP A 59 19.75 12.04 10.15
N CYS A 60 19.16 11.01 9.51
CA CYS A 60 18.63 9.84 10.19
C CYS A 60 19.71 9.02 10.88
N GLU A 61 20.87 8.84 10.23
CA GLU A 61 22.04 8.16 10.82
C GLU A 61 22.56 8.91 12.04
N THR A 62 22.67 10.24 11.94
CA THR A 62 23.06 11.09 13.06
C THR A 62 22.09 10.98 14.24
N ALA A 63 20.79 10.99 13.96
CA ALA A 63 19.75 10.84 14.97
C ALA A 63 19.75 9.44 15.62
N ASN A 64 20.10 8.41 14.86
CA ASN A 64 20.19 7.02 15.31
C ASN A 64 21.34 6.76 16.28
N ARG A 65 22.36 7.62 16.30
CA ARG A 65 23.50 7.57 17.27
C ARG A 65 24.27 6.25 17.30
N GLY A 66 24.26 5.51 16.21
CA GLY A 66 24.96 4.22 16.10
C GLY A 66 24.19 3.03 16.67
N ASP A 67 22.92 3.18 17.06
CA ASP A 67 22.07 2.06 17.43
C ASP A 67 21.83 1.13 16.21
N SER A 68 21.53 -0.14 16.48
CA SER A 68 21.22 -1.09 15.42
C SER A 68 19.93 -0.69 14.70
N ILE A 69 20.01 -0.53 13.39
CA ILE A 69 18.89 -0.20 12.52
C ILE A 69 19.04 -0.94 11.20
N THR A 70 17.94 -1.44 10.65
CA THR A 70 17.95 -2.09 9.35
C THR A 70 17.94 -1.06 8.22
N TYR A 71 18.39 -1.49 7.04
CA TYR A 71 18.34 -0.69 5.84
C TYR A 71 16.91 -0.20 5.52
N PHE A 72 15.88 -1.04 5.72
CA PHE A 72 14.50 -0.66 5.46
C PHE A 72 13.99 0.35 6.49
N GLU A 73 14.31 0.19 7.76
CA GLU A 73 13.92 1.12 8.83
C GLU A 73 14.50 2.52 8.61
N ILE A 74 15.80 2.65 8.34
CA ILE A 74 16.41 3.97 8.15
C ILE A 74 15.89 4.66 6.87
N THR A 75 15.66 3.90 5.80
CA THR A 75 15.08 4.47 4.56
C THR A 75 13.62 4.86 4.71
N THR A 76 12.86 4.14 5.52
CA THR A 76 11.48 4.49 5.90
C THR A 76 11.47 5.75 6.76
N ALA A 77 12.37 5.87 7.74
CA ALA A 77 12.51 7.07 8.56
C ALA A 77 12.84 8.30 7.71
N ALA A 78 13.77 8.17 6.77
CA ALA A 78 14.11 9.24 5.81
C ALA A 78 12.90 9.64 4.95
N ALA A 79 12.10 8.68 4.49
CA ALA A 79 10.87 8.97 3.76
C ALA A 79 9.86 9.75 4.61
N PHE A 80 9.59 9.32 5.84
CA PHE A 80 8.68 10.02 6.75
C PHE A 80 9.18 11.43 7.09
N LYS A 81 10.47 11.62 7.29
CA LYS A 81 11.06 12.94 7.50
C LYS A 81 10.83 13.84 6.29
N ALA A 82 11.08 13.34 5.07
CA ALA A 82 10.82 14.07 3.84
C ALA A 82 9.34 14.46 3.67
N PHE A 83 8.43 13.54 4.02
CA PHE A 83 6.98 13.81 3.97
C PHE A 83 6.56 14.88 4.97
N ALA A 84 7.13 14.87 6.18
CA ALA A 84 6.83 15.88 7.19
C ALA A 84 7.34 17.28 6.80
N GLU A 85 8.41 17.37 6.02
CA GLU A 85 9.01 18.63 5.59
C GLU A 85 8.43 19.19 4.29
N THR A 86 7.70 18.37 3.52
CA THR A 86 7.13 18.75 2.23
C THR A 86 5.60 18.74 2.28
N PRO A 87 4.90 19.86 2.03
CA PRO A 87 3.44 19.87 2.04
C PRO A 87 2.84 19.01 0.92
N ALA A 88 1.89 18.13 1.26
CA ALA A 88 1.07 17.36 0.35
C ALA A 88 -0.31 17.09 0.94
N ASP A 89 -1.21 16.56 0.13
CA ASP A 89 -2.60 16.33 0.51
C ASP A 89 -2.82 14.91 1.03
N ILE A 90 -2.02 13.94 0.55
CA ILE A 90 -2.11 12.52 0.92
C ILE A 90 -0.76 11.82 0.83
N VAL A 91 -0.60 10.76 1.61
CA VAL A 91 0.55 9.84 1.57
C VAL A 91 0.08 8.44 1.21
N LEU A 92 0.67 7.83 0.19
CA LEU A 92 0.47 6.45 -0.21
C LEU A 92 1.68 5.63 0.27
N LEU A 93 1.46 4.71 1.21
CA LEU A 93 2.53 3.91 1.84
C LEU A 93 2.42 2.44 1.44
N GLU A 94 3.48 1.88 0.88
CA GLU A 94 3.63 0.45 0.64
C GLU A 94 4.38 -0.21 1.80
N CYS A 95 3.82 -1.30 2.37
CA CYS A 95 4.57 -2.19 3.26
C CYS A 95 5.71 -2.86 2.52
N GLY A 96 6.88 -2.90 3.13
CA GLY A 96 8.02 -3.62 2.58
C GLY A 96 7.89 -5.13 2.74
N LEU A 97 7.60 -5.59 3.96
CA LEU A 97 7.48 -7.01 4.29
C LEU A 97 6.41 -7.25 5.35
N GLY A 98 5.48 -8.16 5.08
CA GLY A 98 4.41 -8.50 6.03
C GLY A 98 3.47 -7.33 6.28
N GLY A 99 3.46 -6.83 7.49
CA GLY A 99 2.64 -5.70 7.93
C GLY A 99 2.80 -5.45 9.43
N ARG A 100 2.69 -6.49 10.27
CA ARG A 100 2.70 -6.37 11.75
C ARG A 100 3.90 -5.59 12.29
N TYR A 101 5.08 -5.91 11.81
CA TYR A 101 6.36 -5.33 12.24
C TYR A 101 7.02 -4.49 11.13
N ASP A 102 6.29 -4.20 10.06
CA ASP A 102 6.82 -3.35 9.00
C ASP A 102 7.03 -1.92 9.50
N ALA A 103 8.15 -1.31 9.12
CA ALA A 103 8.50 0.04 9.57
C ALA A 103 7.46 1.10 9.15
N THR A 104 6.66 0.85 8.10
CA THR A 104 5.58 1.75 7.69
C THR A 104 4.35 1.70 8.61
N THR A 105 4.23 0.67 9.48
CA THR A 105 3.07 0.44 10.36
C THR A 105 3.05 1.38 11.59
N VAL A 106 4.03 2.25 11.74
CA VAL A 106 4.08 3.28 12.80
C VAL A 106 2.95 4.31 12.70
N VAL A 107 2.30 4.43 11.55
CA VAL A 107 1.12 5.31 11.37
C VAL A 107 -0.05 4.72 12.14
N ALA A 108 -0.40 5.39 13.27
CA ALA A 108 -1.43 4.90 14.17
C ALA A 108 -2.86 5.03 13.58
N HIS A 109 -3.12 6.09 12.83
CA HIS A 109 -4.44 6.41 12.28
C HIS A 109 -4.34 6.76 10.78
N PRO A 110 -4.12 5.76 9.90
CA PRO A 110 -4.18 6.00 8.46
C PRO A 110 -5.63 6.34 8.05
N ALA A 111 -5.81 7.12 6.98
CA ALA A 111 -7.14 7.41 6.45
C ALA A 111 -7.87 6.12 6.03
N LEU A 112 -7.14 5.18 5.43
CA LEU A 112 -7.58 3.81 5.18
C LEU A 112 -6.39 2.84 5.10
N THR A 113 -6.68 1.55 5.21
CA THR A 113 -5.74 0.48 4.88
C THR A 113 -6.23 -0.30 3.67
N ALA A 114 -5.31 -0.87 2.88
CA ALA A 114 -5.67 -1.72 1.75
C ALA A 114 -4.84 -3.01 1.77
N ILE A 115 -5.49 -4.14 1.48
CA ILE A 115 -4.82 -5.44 1.38
C ILE A 115 -5.04 -6.00 -0.02
N THR A 116 -3.94 -6.05 -0.78
CA THR A 116 -3.92 -6.67 -2.12
C THR A 116 -3.89 -8.20 -1.99
N PRO A 117 -4.01 -8.98 -3.09
CA PRO A 117 -4.01 -10.44 -3.01
C PRO A 117 -2.85 -11.00 -2.19
N VAL A 118 -3.19 -11.92 -1.27
CA VAL A 118 -2.22 -12.64 -0.42
C VAL A 118 -1.98 -14.03 -1.00
N SER A 119 -0.71 -14.38 -1.14
CA SER A 119 -0.24 -15.71 -1.57
C SER A 119 1.00 -16.12 -0.80
N MET A 120 1.47 -17.35 -0.99
CA MET A 120 2.70 -17.84 -0.39
C MET A 120 3.89 -17.01 -0.90
N ASP A 121 4.60 -16.37 0.03
CA ASP A 121 5.76 -15.54 -0.24
C ASP A 121 6.54 -15.30 1.06
N HIS A 122 7.86 -15.08 0.96
CA HIS A 122 8.72 -14.76 2.09
C HIS A 122 8.54 -15.67 3.31
N MET A 123 8.33 -16.99 3.10
CA MET A 123 8.02 -17.97 4.13
C MET A 123 9.01 -17.95 5.30
N GLN A 124 10.28 -17.73 5.01
CA GLN A 124 11.35 -17.65 6.02
C GLN A 124 11.17 -16.51 7.05
N PHE A 125 10.27 -15.55 6.78
CA PHE A 125 10.02 -14.40 7.66
C PHE A 125 8.57 -14.31 8.13
N LEU A 126 7.61 -14.72 7.30
CA LEU A 126 6.19 -14.47 7.54
C LEU A 126 5.42 -15.73 7.98
N GLY A 127 6.05 -16.90 7.96
CA GLY A 127 5.47 -18.17 8.34
C GLY A 127 5.34 -19.15 7.18
N ASP A 128 5.08 -20.40 7.53
CA ASP A 128 5.07 -21.54 6.61
C ASP A 128 3.70 -21.80 6.00
N THR A 129 2.68 -21.09 6.46
CA THR A 129 1.29 -21.26 6.00
C THR A 129 0.71 -19.96 5.45
N LEU A 130 -0.25 -20.12 4.54
CA LEU A 130 -0.97 -18.97 3.97
C LEU A 130 -1.74 -18.18 5.04
N ALA A 131 -2.20 -18.84 6.10
CA ALA A 131 -2.89 -18.20 7.21
C ALA A 131 -1.94 -17.30 8.03
N GLU A 132 -0.72 -17.75 8.34
CA GLU A 132 0.29 -16.96 9.04
C GLU A 132 0.66 -15.72 8.21
N ILE A 133 0.96 -15.91 6.92
CA ILE A 133 1.30 -14.81 6.00
C ILE A 133 0.15 -13.79 5.92
N ALA A 134 -1.11 -14.27 5.86
CA ALA A 134 -2.28 -13.41 5.86
C ALA A 134 -2.42 -12.62 7.17
N GLY A 135 -2.18 -13.25 8.32
CA GLY A 135 -2.21 -12.60 9.63
C GLY A 135 -1.16 -11.49 9.77
N GLU A 136 0.05 -11.72 9.26
CA GLU A 136 1.10 -10.69 9.23
C GLU A 136 0.68 -9.47 8.40
N LYS A 137 0.06 -9.69 7.23
CA LYS A 137 -0.39 -8.60 6.35
C LYS A 137 -1.66 -7.92 6.88
N ALA A 138 -2.61 -8.67 7.43
CA ALA A 138 -3.84 -8.15 8.01
C ALA A 138 -3.58 -7.25 9.24
N ALA A 139 -2.44 -7.40 9.88
CA ALA A 139 -2.06 -6.61 11.05
C ALA A 139 -1.89 -5.09 10.79
N ILE A 140 -1.88 -4.63 9.54
CA ILE A 140 -1.93 -3.19 9.23
C ILE A 140 -3.30 -2.55 9.53
N GLN A 141 -4.35 -3.35 9.67
CA GLN A 141 -5.69 -2.87 10.01
C GLN A 141 -5.69 -2.16 11.36
N LYS A 142 -6.44 -1.05 11.46
CA LYS A 142 -6.44 -0.20 12.66
C LYS A 142 -7.87 0.03 13.16
N PRO A 143 -8.06 0.20 14.48
CA PRO A 143 -9.38 0.43 15.05
C PRO A 143 -10.08 1.64 14.43
N GLY A 144 -11.34 1.46 14.03
CA GLY A 144 -12.16 2.53 13.44
C GLY A 144 -11.76 2.95 12.03
N VAL A 145 -10.77 2.29 11.41
CA VAL A 145 -10.30 2.58 10.05
C VAL A 145 -10.89 1.57 9.07
N VAL A 146 -11.32 2.05 7.91
CA VAL A 146 -11.77 1.18 6.81
C VAL A 146 -10.57 0.46 6.20
N SER A 147 -10.72 -0.86 6.02
CA SER A 147 -9.76 -1.69 5.30
C SER A 147 -10.39 -2.16 3.99
N VAL A 148 -9.82 -1.74 2.87
CA VAL A 148 -10.27 -2.14 1.53
C VAL A 148 -9.52 -3.39 1.11
N ILE A 149 -10.27 -4.45 0.78
CA ILE A 149 -9.70 -5.79 0.54
C ILE A 149 -9.87 -6.15 -0.93
N GLY A 150 -8.75 -6.40 -1.60
CA GLY A 150 -8.72 -6.94 -2.96
C GLY A 150 -9.09 -8.42 -3.00
N ALA A 151 -9.06 -9.03 -4.19
CA ALA A 151 -9.38 -10.45 -4.38
C ALA A 151 -8.56 -11.34 -3.45
N GLN A 152 -9.23 -12.23 -2.73
CA GLN A 152 -8.61 -13.18 -1.82
C GLN A 152 -9.14 -14.59 -2.06
N THR A 153 -8.32 -15.59 -1.76
CA THR A 153 -8.82 -16.95 -1.58
C THR A 153 -9.39 -17.13 -0.18
N ASP A 154 -10.10 -18.21 0.07
CA ASP A 154 -10.87 -18.43 1.31
C ASP A 154 -10.05 -18.30 2.60
N ILE A 155 -8.82 -18.85 2.62
CA ILE A 155 -7.99 -18.84 3.84
C ILE A 155 -7.54 -17.42 4.20
N PRO A 156 -6.88 -16.64 3.31
CA PRO A 156 -6.54 -15.27 3.61
C PRO A 156 -7.75 -14.39 3.95
N LEU A 157 -8.87 -14.56 3.25
CA LEU A 157 -10.06 -13.77 3.50
C LEU A 157 -10.56 -13.95 4.94
N ARG A 158 -10.69 -15.19 5.42
CA ARG A 158 -11.10 -15.47 6.80
C ARG A 158 -10.15 -14.85 7.82
N VAL A 159 -8.84 -15.01 7.62
CA VAL A 159 -7.84 -14.43 8.53
C VAL A 159 -7.93 -12.90 8.56
N ILE A 160 -8.13 -12.27 7.40
CA ILE A 160 -8.30 -10.80 7.30
C ILE A 160 -9.58 -10.35 8.02
N GLU A 161 -10.68 -11.10 7.91
CA GLU A 161 -11.94 -10.84 8.58
C GLU A 161 -11.83 -11.00 10.11
N ASP A 162 -11.17 -12.06 10.58
CA ASP A 162 -10.92 -12.31 12.00
C ASP A 162 -10.05 -11.21 12.62
N GLU A 163 -8.95 -10.79 11.94
CA GLU A 163 -8.09 -9.69 12.38
C GLU A 163 -8.84 -8.35 12.39
N ALA A 164 -9.68 -8.08 11.40
CA ALA A 164 -10.51 -6.89 11.35
C ALA A 164 -11.47 -6.82 12.54
N SER A 165 -12.15 -7.93 12.81
CA SER A 165 -13.05 -8.06 13.96
C SER A 165 -12.32 -7.85 15.27
N ALA A 166 -11.16 -8.48 15.46
CA ALA A 166 -10.36 -8.37 16.67
C ALA A 166 -9.84 -6.95 16.91
N ARG A 167 -9.57 -6.20 15.83
CA ARG A 167 -9.05 -4.82 15.90
C ARG A 167 -10.15 -3.76 15.87
N GLY A 168 -11.39 -4.09 15.54
CA GLY A 168 -12.45 -3.12 15.35
C GLY A 168 -12.30 -2.28 14.07
N ALA A 169 -11.73 -2.87 13.02
CA ALA A 169 -11.65 -2.29 11.67
C ALA A 169 -12.90 -2.65 10.87
N SER A 170 -13.39 -1.74 10.04
CA SER A 170 -14.46 -2.05 9.08
C SER A 170 -13.87 -2.54 7.76
N LEU A 171 -14.57 -3.47 7.09
CA LEU A 171 -14.12 -4.04 5.82
C LEU A 171 -14.91 -3.50 4.63
N HIS A 172 -14.21 -3.40 3.49
CA HIS A 172 -14.79 -3.13 2.18
C HIS A 172 -14.14 -4.08 1.17
N ARG A 173 -14.79 -5.24 0.93
CA ARG A 173 -14.21 -6.42 0.27
C ARG A 173 -14.65 -6.52 -1.18
N MET A 174 -13.73 -6.94 -2.04
CA MET A 174 -14.06 -7.34 -3.40
C MET A 174 -15.03 -8.53 -3.39
N ASP A 175 -15.95 -8.53 -4.35
CA ASP A 175 -17.03 -9.52 -4.55
C ASP A 175 -18.04 -9.59 -3.40
N VAL A 176 -17.99 -8.66 -2.44
CA VAL A 176 -18.98 -8.51 -1.35
C VAL A 176 -19.53 -7.08 -1.34
N GLU A 177 -18.70 -6.09 -1.06
CA GLU A 177 -19.10 -4.68 -1.01
C GLU A 177 -18.75 -3.91 -2.29
N TRP A 178 -17.84 -4.41 -3.12
CA TRP A 178 -17.50 -3.82 -4.41
C TRP A 178 -17.06 -4.89 -5.42
N THR A 179 -17.19 -4.58 -6.70
CA THR A 179 -16.77 -5.47 -7.80
C THR A 179 -15.99 -4.72 -8.87
N ALA A 180 -15.09 -5.43 -9.54
CA ALA A 180 -14.40 -4.92 -10.72
C ALA A 180 -14.24 -6.03 -11.74
N SER A 181 -14.65 -5.77 -12.99
CA SER A 181 -14.56 -6.73 -14.08
C SER A 181 -14.08 -6.04 -15.37
N ARG A 182 -13.63 -6.84 -16.32
CA ARG A 182 -13.39 -6.36 -17.69
C ARG A 182 -14.59 -6.66 -18.57
N GLU A 183 -15.11 -5.64 -19.24
CA GLU A 183 -16.09 -5.77 -20.31
C GLU A 183 -15.57 -5.11 -21.57
N ALA A 184 -15.22 -5.91 -22.58
CA ALA A 184 -14.58 -5.44 -23.81
C ALA A 184 -13.36 -4.56 -23.51
N GLU A 185 -13.41 -3.29 -23.89
CA GLU A 185 -12.33 -2.31 -23.73
C GLU A 185 -12.50 -1.41 -22.48
N HIS A 186 -13.28 -1.87 -21.47
CA HIS A 186 -13.54 -1.11 -20.27
C HIS A 186 -13.29 -1.94 -19.01
N LEU A 187 -12.82 -1.27 -17.96
CA LEU A 187 -12.99 -1.71 -16.59
C LEU A 187 -14.36 -1.27 -16.11
N VAL A 188 -15.17 -2.21 -15.64
CA VAL A 188 -16.50 -1.94 -15.06
C VAL A 188 -16.42 -2.13 -13.57
N PHE A 189 -16.76 -1.09 -12.81
CA PHE A 189 -16.79 -1.08 -11.37
C PHE A 189 -18.23 -1.06 -10.86
N ASP A 190 -18.56 -1.93 -9.91
CA ASP A 190 -19.90 -2.14 -9.35
C ASP A 190 -21.01 -2.33 -10.41
N GLY A 191 -20.65 -2.94 -11.54
CA GLY A 191 -21.56 -3.22 -12.63
C GLY A 191 -22.09 -1.99 -13.40
N VAL A 192 -21.70 -0.78 -13.01
CA VAL A 192 -22.28 0.47 -13.57
C VAL A 192 -21.24 1.50 -14.02
N ARG A 193 -20.17 1.72 -13.26
CA ARG A 193 -19.16 2.73 -13.60
C ARG A 193 -18.15 2.17 -14.59
N ARG A 194 -17.98 2.82 -15.72
CA ARG A 194 -17.08 2.40 -16.79
C ARG A 194 -15.86 3.30 -16.84
N PHE A 195 -14.68 2.68 -16.80
CA PHE A 195 -13.38 3.34 -16.92
C PHE A 195 -12.60 2.77 -18.11
N PRO A 196 -11.63 3.51 -18.66
CA PRO A 196 -10.66 2.93 -19.58
C PRO A 196 -9.95 1.73 -18.95
N LEU A 197 -9.47 0.81 -19.78
CA LEU A 197 -8.61 -0.27 -19.29
C LEU A 197 -7.34 0.31 -18.63
N PRO A 198 -6.83 -0.33 -17.57
CA PRO A 198 -5.56 0.05 -16.96
C PRO A 198 -4.41 0.08 -17.97
N GLY A 199 -3.55 1.09 -17.91
CA GLY A 199 -2.38 1.19 -18.79
C GLY A 199 -1.28 0.18 -18.49
N LEU A 200 -1.28 -0.44 -17.29
CA LEU A 200 -0.37 -1.52 -16.97
C LEU A 200 -0.86 -2.85 -17.57
N PRO A 201 0.01 -3.65 -18.20
CA PRO A 201 -0.39 -4.89 -18.86
C PRO A 201 -0.70 -6.00 -17.86
N GLY A 202 -1.64 -6.88 -18.23
CA GLY A 202 -1.98 -8.10 -17.49
C GLY A 202 -3.40 -8.13 -16.94
N PRO A 203 -4.04 -9.30 -16.92
CA PRO A 203 -5.45 -9.45 -16.49
C PRO A 203 -5.66 -9.09 -15.01
N HIS A 204 -4.65 -9.29 -14.15
CA HIS A 204 -4.68 -8.93 -12.74
C HIS A 204 -4.76 -7.41 -12.50
N GLN A 205 -4.44 -6.60 -13.49
CA GLN A 205 -4.50 -5.14 -13.34
C GLN A 205 -5.94 -4.61 -13.25
N ILE A 206 -6.93 -5.37 -13.71
CA ILE A 206 -8.34 -5.04 -13.50
C ILE A 206 -8.67 -5.03 -12.00
N ALA A 207 -8.27 -6.08 -11.27
CA ALA A 207 -8.48 -6.17 -9.82
C ALA A 207 -7.65 -5.11 -9.06
N ASN A 208 -6.39 -4.87 -9.47
CA ASN A 208 -5.55 -3.85 -8.85
C ASN A 208 -6.11 -2.42 -9.05
N ALA A 209 -6.60 -2.12 -10.25
CA ALA A 209 -7.24 -0.83 -10.54
C ALA A 209 -8.60 -0.71 -9.82
N GLY A 210 -9.37 -1.81 -9.75
CA GLY A 210 -10.61 -1.87 -8.97
C GLY A 210 -10.37 -1.58 -7.49
N LEU A 211 -9.34 -2.20 -6.89
CA LEU A 211 -8.93 -1.91 -5.52
C LEU A 211 -8.57 -0.43 -5.33
N ALA A 212 -7.84 0.15 -6.28
CA ALA A 212 -7.49 1.57 -6.24
C ALA A 212 -8.74 2.46 -6.28
N ILE A 213 -9.72 2.16 -7.17
CA ILE A 213 -11.01 2.88 -7.23
C ILE A 213 -11.76 2.75 -5.91
N ALA A 214 -11.86 1.52 -5.35
CA ALA A 214 -12.51 1.28 -4.07
C ALA A 214 -11.85 2.05 -2.92
N CYS A 215 -10.52 2.20 -2.94
CA CYS A 215 -9.80 3.04 -1.96
C CYS A 215 -10.14 4.52 -2.13
N ILE A 216 -10.12 5.05 -3.36
CA ILE A 216 -10.45 6.46 -3.64
C ILE A 216 -11.88 6.79 -3.22
N ASP A 217 -12.84 5.88 -3.43
CA ASP A 217 -14.24 6.07 -3.01
C ASP A 217 -14.42 6.13 -1.48
N LYS A 218 -13.43 5.72 -0.71
CA LYS A 218 -13.45 5.71 0.77
C LYS A 218 -12.62 6.83 1.40
N LEU A 219 -11.88 7.58 0.59
CA LEU A 219 -11.14 8.77 1.02
C LEU A 219 -12.01 10.02 1.00
#